data_63150e3c3c6c162ecfb406cbc8daed27
#
_entry.id   63150e3c3c6c162ecfb406cbc8daed27
#
_cell.length_a   1.000
_cell.length_b   1.000
_cell.length_c   1.000
_cell.angle_alpha   90.00
_cell.angle_beta   90.00
_cell.angle_gamma   90.00
#
_symmetry.space_group_name_H-M   'P 1'
#
loop_
_entity.id
_entity.type
_entity.pdbx_description
1 polymer ?
#
loop_
_entity_poly.entity_id
_entity_poly.type
_entity_poly.pdbx_seq_one_letter_code
_entity_poly.pdbx_strand_id
1 'polypeptide(L)'
;MEKSEVQRKVQLATSEEVFRKTGRIFVPVASSARHVHLCHADVERLFGPGHQLTVFRMLSQPGQYACTEQVTIVGPKGQLAKVRVLGPERSATQVEIAMTDSFKLGINAPVRMSGKTAGTPGCRLVGPAGEIELSEGVIIAARHLHLSEAQCALFGLRDGQPVRLRAEGERAVVFENVIVRSGKGHDMEVHIDTDEANAIAMRGTPMMEVLP
;
A
#
# COMPACT_ATOMS: atom_id res chain seq x y z
N MET A 1 -24.76 -1.32 -0.15
CA MET A 1 -23.47 -2.03 -0.32
C MET A 1 -23.04 -1.82 -1.76
N GLU A 2 -21.88 -1.21 -1.99
CA GLU A 2 -21.38 -0.96 -3.35
C GLU A 2 -21.04 -2.28 -4.06
N LYS A 3 -21.20 -2.30 -5.40
CA LYS A 3 -20.96 -3.50 -6.24
C LYS A 3 -19.53 -4.05 -6.04
N SER A 4 -18.56 -3.17 -5.80
CA SER A 4 -17.16 -3.53 -5.53
C SER A 4 -16.98 -4.27 -4.19
N GLU A 5 -17.72 -3.89 -3.14
CA GLU A 5 -17.66 -4.53 -1.82
C GLU A 5 -18.25 -5.95 -1.85
N VAL A 6 -19.37 -6.13 -2.57
CA VAL A 6 -19.96 -7.47 -2.75
C VAL A 6 -18.99 -8.38 -3.50
N GLN A 7 -18.42 -7.90 -4.60
CA GLN A 7 -17.46 -8.66 -5.39
C GLN A 7 -16.26 -9.09 -4.55
N ARG A 8 -15.74 -8.19 -3.71
CA ARG A 8 -14.64 -8.49 -2.82
C ARG A 8 -15.01 -9.58 -1.80
N LYS A 9 -16.15 -9.46 -1.11
CA LYS A 9 -16.60 -10.48 -0.15
C LYS A 9 -16.74 -11.86 -0.80
N VAL A 10 -17.22 -11.92 -2.03
CA VAL A 10 -17.30 -13.16 -2.81
C VAL A 10 -15.91 -13.72 -3.09
N GLN A 11 -14.95 -12.87 -3.51
CA GLN A 11 -13.57 -13.32 -3.74
C GLN A 11 -12.93 -13.90 -2.47
N LEU A 12 -13.09 -13.25 -1.32
CA LEU A 12 -12.55 -13.72 -0.05
C LEU A 12 -13.16 -15.08 0.36
N ALA A 13 -14.48 -15.20 0.32
CA ALA A 13 -15.16 -16.45 0.64
C ALA A 13 -14.75 -17.59 -0.33
N THR A 14 -14.61 -17.28 -1.61
CA THR A 14 -14.14 -18.23 -2.61
C THR A 14 -12.72 -18.70 -2.33
N SER A 15 -11.82 -17.81 -1.96
CA SER A 15 -10.43 -18.16 -1.62
C SER A 15 -10.33 -19.12 -0.44
N GLU A 16 -11.09 -18.86 0.62
CA GLU A 16 -11.12 -19.75 1.78
C GLU A 16 -11.71 -21.13 1.45
N GLU A 17 -12.75 -21.16 0.63
CA GLU A 17 -13.38 -22.43 0.19
C GLU A 17 -12.43 -23.24 -0.73
N VAL A 18 -11.73 -22.57 -1.65
CA VAL A 18 -10.71 -23.22 -2.49
C VAL A 18 -9.61 -23.80 -1.62
N PHE A 19 -9.13 -23.06 -0.62
CA PHE A 19 -8.12 -23.57 0.30
C PHE A 19 -8.60 -24.82 1.04
N ARG A 20 -9.82 -24.83 1.59
CA ARG A 20 -10.37 -26.00 2.30
C ARG A 20 -10.44 -27.25 1.41
N LYS A 21 -10.69 -27.06 0.11
CA LYS A 21 -10.82 -28.17 -0.86
C LYS A 21 -9.51 -28.63 -1.44
N THR A 22 -8.55 -27.75 -1.63
CA THR A 22 -7.35 -28.03 -2.46
C THR A 22 -6.02 -27.81 -1.73
N GLY A 23 -6.03 -27.16 -0.57
CA GLY A 23 -4.82 -26.69 0.11
C GLY A 23 -4.12 -25.52 -0.60
N ARG A 24 -4.65 -24.99 -1.72
CA ARG A 24 -4.06 -23.87 -2.45
C ARG A 24 -4.66 -22.55 -1.98
N ILE A 25 -3.81 -21.56 -1.78
CA ILE A 25 -4.20 -20.23 -1.31
C ILE A 25 -4.17 -19.27 -2.49
N PHE A 26 -5.30 -18.66 -2.81
CA PHE A 26 -5.40 -17.58 -3.79
C PHE A 26 -5.81 -16.30 -3.08
N VAL A 27 -5.17 -15.19 -3.40
CA VAL A 27 -5.37 -13.91 -2.73
C VAL A 27 -5.59 -12.79 -3.74
N PRO A 28 -6.54 -11.87 -3.48
CA PRO A 28 -6.73 -10.72 -4.34
C PRO A 28 -5.53 -9.77 -4.22
N VAL A 29 -5.23 -9.07 -5.32
CA VAL A 29 -4.10 -8.16 -5.40
C VAL A 29 -4.57 -6.74 -5.69
N ALA A 30 -4.05 -5.78 -4.94
CA ALA A 30 -4.22 -4.36 -5.17
C ALA A 30 -2.87 -3.70 -5.49
N SER A 31 -2.89 -2.79 -6.45
CA SER A 31 -1.75 -1.92 -6.72
C SER A 31 -1.82 -0.69 -5.83
N SER A 32 -0.80 -0.50 -5.01
CA SER A 32 -0.60 0.69 -4.20
C SER A 32 0.20 1.72 -5.01
N ALA A 33 -0.50 2.68 -5.63
CA ALA A 33 0.16 3.80 -6.29
C ALA A 33 0.84 4.70 -5.24
N ARG A 34 1.77 5.57 -5.68
CA ARG A 34 2.40 6.56 -4.80
C ARG A 34 1.39 7.33 -3.98
N HIS A 35 1.67 7.50 -2.69
CA HIS A 35 0.81 8.21 -1.76
C HIS A 35 1.57 8.72 -0.55
N VAL A 36 0.90 9.52 0.26
CA VAL A 36 1.47 10.10 1.49
C VAL A 36 0.53 9.82 2.65
N HIS A 37 1.08 9.42 3.77
CA HIS A 37 0.42 9.46 5.07
C HIS A 37 0.96 10.63 5.86
N LEU A 38 0.10 11.42 6.48
CA LEU A 38 0.48 12.61 7.22
C LEU A 38 0.22 12.43 8.72
N CYS A 39 1.06 13.03 9.54
CA CYS A 39 0.74 13.29 10.93
C CYS A 39 -0.09 14.58 11.03
N HIS A 40 -0.80 14.77 12.15
CA HIS A 40 -1.68 15.91 12.37
C HIS A 40 -0.98 17.27 12.15
N ALA A 41 0.21 17.45 12.71
CA ALA A 41 0.95 18.70 12.58
C ALA A 41 1.29 19.05 11.12
N ASP A 42 1.57 18.04 10.29
CA ASP A 42 1.87 18.24 8.88
C ASP A 42 0.61 18.46 8.03
N VAL A 43 -0.54 17.89 8.45
CA VAL A 43 -1.84 18.23 7.84
C VAL A 43 -2.10 19.72 7.99
N GLU A 44 -1.96 20.28 9.20
CA GLU A 44 -2.18 21.71 9.43
C GLU A 44 -1.19 22.60 8.67
N ARG A 45 0.08 22.22 8.58
CA ARG A 45 1.09 22.98 7.82
C ARG A 45 0.82 22.99 6.32
N LEU A 46 0.36 21.88 5.76
CA LEU A 46 0.15 21.74 4.33
C LEU A 46 -1.21 22.27 3.87
N PHE A 47 -2.25 22.20 4.72
CA PHE A 47 -3.63 22.51 4.34
C PHE A 47 -4.24 23.66 5.15
N GLY A 48 -3.59 24.11 6.20
CA GLY A 48 -4.01 25.21 7.08
C GLY A 48 -4.43 24.73 8.47
N PRO A 49 -4.39 25.65 9.48
CA PRO A 49 -4.73 25.32 10.85
C PRO A 49 -6.16 24.78 11.00
N GLY A 50 -6.33 23.71 11.77
CA GLY A 50 -7.61 23.06 12.00
C GLY A 50 -8.15 22.25 10.82
N HIS A 51 -7.40 22.11 9.74
CA HIS A 51 -7.81 21.27 8.60
C HIS A 51 -7.96 19.82 9.01
N GLN A 52 -9.03 19.18 8.53
CA GLN A 52 -9.29 17.75 8.71
C GLN A 52 -9.29 17.06 7.35
N LEU A 53 -8.65 15.88 7.28
CA LEU A 53 -8.61 15.10 6.05
C LEU A 53 -10.02 14.67 5.61
N THR A 54 -10.36 14.94 4.36
CA THR A 54 -11.68 14.69 3.78
C THR A 54 -11.71 13.38 3.02
N VAL A 55 -12.63 12.50 3.36
CA VAL A 55 -12.77 11.20 2.69
C VAL A 55 -13.22 11.40 1.24
N PHE A 56 -12.40 10.96 0.30
CA PHE A 56 -12.76 10.85 -1.11
C PHE A 56 -13.33 9.46 -1.43
N ARG A 57 -12.68 8.40 -0.93
CA ARG A 57 -13.09 7.01 -1.16
C ARG A 57 -12.51 6.09 -0.09
N MET A 58 -13.34 5.16 0.42
CA MET A 58 -12.85 4.08 1.29
C MET A 58 -11.91 3.15 0.49
N LEU A 59 -10.88 2.67 1.15
CA LEU A 59 -9.97 1.66 0.61
C LEU A 59 -10.44 0.26 1.00
N SER A 60 -9.79 -0.74 0.41
CA SER A 60 -10.08 -2.14 0.68
C SER A 60 -9.74 -2.56 2.12
N GLN A 61 -8.69 -1.99 2.69
CA GLN A 61 -8.34 -2.25 4.09
C GLN A 61 -9.25 -1.49 5.05
N PRO A 62 -9.83 -2.15 6.06
CA PRO A 62 -10.75 -1.50 7.00
C PRO A 62 -10.17 -0.25 7.67
N GLY A 63 -10.97 0.79 7.75
CA GLY A 63 -10.62 2.06 8.39
C GLY A 63 -9.66 2.94 7.59
N GLN A 64 -9.18 2.50 6.43
CA GLN A 64 -8.34 3.32 5.56
C GLN A 64 -9.15 3.95 4.41
N TYR A 65 -8.74 5.15 4.02
CA TYR A 65 -9.41 5.90 2.95
C TYR A 65 -8.43 6.77 2.16
N ALA A 66 -8.73 6.97 0.90
CA ALA A 66 -8.11 8.02 0.10
C ALA A 66 -8.77 9.35 0.42
N CYS A 67 -7.97 10.40 0.60
CA CYS A 67 -8.46 11.75 0.88
C CYS A 67 -8.69 12.56 -0.40
N THR A 68 -9.44 13.65 -0.32
CA THR A 68 -9.50 14.63 -1.41
C THR A 68 -8.19 15.40 -1.51
N GLU A 69 -7.47 15.51 -0.42
CA GLU A 69 -6.19 16.20 -0.27
C GLU A 69 -5.10 15.56 -1.12
N GLN A 70 -4.29 16.42 -1.73
CA GLN A 70 -3.16 16.06 -2.55
C GLN A 70 -1.99 16.98 -2.26
N VAL A 71 -0.79 16.45 -2.35
CA VAL A 71 0.45 17.20 -2.20
C VAL A 71 1.36 17.02 -3.42
N THR A 72 2.37 17.86 -3.53
CA THR A 72 3.49 17.66 -4.44
C THR A 72 4.68 17.17 -3.64
N ILE A 73 5.27 16.04 -4.05
CA ILE A 73 6.54 15.55 -3.52
C ILE A 73 7.66 16.18 -4.35
N VAL A 74 8.62 16.82 -3.69
CA VAL A 74 9.76 17.45 -4.35
C VAL A 74 11.05 16.78 -3.85
N GLY A 75 11.82 16.26 -4.77
CA GLY A 75 13.14 15.67 -4.54
C GLY A 75 14.24 16.48 -5.22
N PRO A 76 15.50 16.08 -5.07
CA PRO A 76 16.65 16.80 -5.62
C PRO A 76 16.65 16.97 -7.15
N LYS A 77 16.05 16.04 -7.89
CA LYS A 77 16.08 16.04 -9.38
C LYS A 77 14.72 16.38 -10.03
N GLY A 78 13.66 16.36 -9.26
CA GLY A 78 12.33 16.60 -9.84
C GLY A 78 11.21 16.53 -8.82
N GLN A 79 9.98 16.55 -9.34
CA GLN A 79 8.80 16.54 -8.49
C GLN A 79 7.69 15.64 -9.04
N LEU A 80 6.81 15.23 -8.14
CA LEU A 80 5.59 14.47 -8.40
C LEU A 80 4.40 15.24 -7.85
N ALA A 81 3.60 15.81 -8.73
CA ALA A 81 2.41 16.56 -8.35
C ALA A 81 1.19 15.66 -8.17
N LYS A 82 0.17 16.18 -7.47
CA LYS A 82 -1.13 15.53 -7.24
C LYS A 82 -1.02 14.15 -6.59
N VAL A 83 -0.06 14.00 -5.67
CA VAL A 83 0.08 12.76 -4.90
C VAL A 83 -0.99 12.74 -3.82
N ARG A 84 -1.74 11.65 -3.77
CA ARG A 84 -2.88 11.46 -2.87
C ARG A 84 -2.44 11.30 -1.43
N VAL A 85 -3.13 11.97 -0.51
CA VAL A 85 -3.04 11.69 0.91
C VAL A 85 -3.95 10.50 1.23
N LEU A 86 -3.47 9.56 2.03
CA LEU A 86 -4.26 8.46 2.58
C LEU A 86 -4.43 8.66 4.08
N GLY A 87 -5.68 8.54 4.51
CA GLY A 87 -6.07 8.59 5.92
C GLY A 87 -6.33 7.21 6.53
N PRO A 88 -6.46 7.16 7.84
CA PRO A 88 -6.42 8.28 8.78
C PRO A 88 -5.01 8.86 8.99
N GLU A 89 -4.93 9.97 9.71
CA GLU A 89 -3.66 10.55 10.16
C GLU A 89 -2.84 9.52 10.95
N ARG A 90 -1.52 9.60 10.83
CA ARG A 90 -0.58 8.72 11.52
C ARG A 90 0.24 9.49 12.56
N SER A 91 0.99 8.75 13.39
CA SER A 91 1.91 9.35 14.36
C SER A 91 3.10 10.06 13.70
N ALA A 92 3.48 9.65 12.50
CA ALA A 92 4.57 10.26 11.71
C ALA A 92 4.18 10.28 10.23
N THR A 93 4.66 11.31 9.53
CA THR A 93 4.50 11.45 8.08
C THR A 93 5.38 10.46 7.34
N GLN A 94 4.83 9.82 6.32
CA GLN A 94 5.48 8.82 5.49
C GLN A 94 5.10 9.00 4.03
N VAL A 95 6.06 8.85 3.14
CA VAL A 95 5.90 8.93 1.68
C VAL A 95 6.21 7.58 1.08
N GLU A 96 5.25 6.99 0.40
CA GLU A 96 5.40 5.72 -0.32
C GLU A 96 5.44 5.98 -1.82
N ILE A 97 6.51 5.55 -2.46
CA ILE A 97 6.75 5.73 -3.90
C ILE A 97 7.16 4.41 -4.55
N ALA A 98 7.03 4.32 -5.87
CA ALA A 98 7.61 3.22 -6.64
C ALA A 98 9.09 3.47 -6.96
N MET A 99 9.82 2.44 -7.39
CA MET A 99 11.23 2.57 -7.78
C MET A 99 11.40 3.57 -8.94
N THR A 100 10.53 3.54 -9.93
CA THR A 100 10.53 4.51 -11.05
C THR A 100 10.38 5.95 -10.55
N ASP A 101 9.57 6.18 -9.53
CA ASP A 101 9.41 7.50 -8.91
C ASP A 101 10.69 7.98 -8.21
N SER A 102 11.41 7.06 -7.57
CA SER A 102 12.66 7.37 -6.87
C SER A 102 13.71 7.93 -7.84
N PHE A 103 13.80 7.37 -9.04
CA PHE A 103 14.69 7.90 -10.09
C PHE A 103 14.27 9.31 -10.54
N LYS A 104 12.98 9.54 -10.72
CA LYS A 104 12.45 10.85 -11.12
C LYS A 104 12.66 11.92 -10.06
N LEU A 105 12.51 11.56 -8.79
CA LEU A 105 12.76 12.46 -7.66
C LEU A 105 14.24 12.65 -7.37
N GLY A 106 15.08 11.69 -7.75
CA GLY A 106 16.48 11.63 -7.36
C GLY A 106 16.69 11.28 -5.90
N ILE A 107 15.76 10.50 -5.32
CA ILE A 107 15.78 10.03 -3.95
C ILE A 107 16.11 8.54 -3.96
N ASN A 108 17.16 8.12 -3.26
CA ASN A 108 17.49 6.70 -3.12
C ASN A 108 16.66 6.07 -1.99
N ALA A 109 15.37 5.88 -2.25
CA ALA A 109 14.45 5.33 -1.27
C ALA A 109 14.67 3.82 -1.08
N PRO A 110 14.87 3.34 0.15
CA PRO A 110 15.02 1.91 0.41
C PRO A 110 13.66 1.21 0.41
N VAL A 111 13.68 -0.10 0.09
CA VAL A 111 12.51 -0.96 0.30
C VAL A 111 12.34 -1.21 1.79
N ARG A 112 11.19 -0.84 2.35
CA ARG A 112 10.86 -0.98 3.77
C ARG A 112 9.39 -1.35 3.96
N MET A 113 9.11 -2.04 5.04
CA MET A 113 7.72 -2.18 5.51
C MET A 113 7.16 -0.82 5.93
N SER A 114 5.93 -0.53 5.54
CA SER A 114 5.21 0.69 5.97
C SER A 114 5.26 0.84 7.50
N GLY A 115 5.61 2.03 7.97
CA GLY A 115 5.88 2.35 9.38
C GLY A 115 7.34 2.16 9.82
N LYS A 116 8.22 1.61 8.98
CA LYS A 116 9.65 1.43 9.28
C LYS A 116 10.49 2.46 8.52
N THR A 117 10.37 3.73 8.92
CA THR A 117 10.93 4.88 8.21
C THR A 117 12.24 5.41 8.79
N ALA A 118 12.69 4.91 9.93
CA ALA A 118 13.91 5.37 10.57
C ALA A 118 15.14 5.22 9.66
N GLY A 119 15.89 6.33 9.50
CA GLY A 119 17.09 6.39 8.67
C GLY A 119 16.84 6.32 7.16
N THR A 120 15.60 6.49 6.70
CA THR A 120 15.29 6.61 5.29
C THR A 120 15.47 8.05 4.81
N PRO A 121 15.64 8.32 3.50
CA PRO A 121 15.77 9.67 3.01
C PRO A 121 14.48 10.48 3.25
N GLY A 122 14.65 11.80 3.30
CA GLY A 122 13.57 12.77 3.35
C GLY A 122 13.20 13.32 1.98
N CYS A 123 12.25 14.24 1.97
CA CYS A 123 11.85 15.03 0.82
C CYS A 123 11.09 16.27 1.28
N ARG A 124 10.83 17.21 0.34
CA ARG A 124 9.92 18.31 0.62
C ARG A 124 8.51 17.96 0.13
N LEU A 125 7.52 18.26 0.95
CA LEU A 125 6.11 18.18 0.57
C LEU A 125 5.54 19.59 0.45
N VAL A 126 4.79 19.84 -0.62
CA VAL A 126 4.13 21.13 -0.88
C VAL A 126 2.63 20.90 -0.98
N GLY A 127 1.88 21.57 -0.12
CA GLY A 127 0.43 21.64 -0.09
C GLY A 127 -0.10 23.03 -0.48
N PRO A 128 -1.42 23.22 -0.48
CA PRO A 128 -2.04 24.50 -0.88
C PRO A 128 -1.79 25.66 0.13
N ALA A 129 -1.55 25.36 1.41
CA ALA A 129 -1.35 26.37 2.46
C ALA A 129 0.11 26.54 2.87
N GLY A 130 0.99 25.62 2.50
CA GLY A 130 2.40 25.70 2.87
C GLY A 130 3.21 24.49 2.42
N GLU A 131 4.43 24.42 2.95
CA GLU A 131 5.33 23.32 2.66
C GLU A 131 6.04 22.83 3.93
N ILE A 132 6.51 21.60 3.88
CA ILE A 132 7.30 20.98 4.94
C ILE A 132 8.52 20.27 4.36
N GLU A 133 9.60 20.26 5.12
CA GLU A 133 10.81 19.48 4.83
C GLU A 133 10.84 18.26 5.76
N LEU A 134 10.82 17.08 5.17
CA LEU A 134 10.98 15.82 5.91
C LEU A 134 12.45 15.44 5.90
N SER A 135 13.03 15.23 7.08
CA SER A 135 14.39 14.70 7.22
C SER A 135 14.49 13.21 6.87
N GLU A 136 13.39 12.49 7.08
CA GLU A 136 13.24 11.05 6.77
C GLU A 136 11.78 10.74 6.44
N GLY A 137 11.48 9.55 5.96
CA GLY A 137 10.11 9.10 5.75
C GLY A 137 9.79 8.60 4.34
N VAL A 138 10.72 8.68 3.38
CA VAL A 138 10.49 8.21 2.01
C VAL A 138 10.93 6.76 1.88
N ILE A 139 10.00 5.89 1.46
CA ILE A 139 10.23 4.46 1.25
C ILE A 139 9.64 3.99 -0.08
N ILE A 140 10.17 2.88 -0.56
CA ILE A 140 9.45 1.97 -1.46
C ILE A 140 8.81 0.93 -0.58
N ALA A 141 7.48 0.85 -0.55
CA ALA A 141 6.79 -0.08 0.31
C ALA A 141 7.12 -1.53 -0.10
N ALA A 142 7.63 -2.32 0.85
CA ALA A 142 7.82 -3.75 0.62
C ALA A 142 6.46 -4.40 0.31
N ARG A 143 6.42 -5.27 -0.69
CA ARG A 143 5.21 -6.04 -1.00
C ARG A 143 4.78 -6.87 0.18
N HIS A 144 3.48 -6.92 0.45
CA HIS A 144 2.97 -7.59 1.64
C HIS A 144 1.57 -8.15 1.43
N LEU A 145 1.28 -9.22 2.16
CA LEU A 145 -0.01 -9.90 2.20
C LEU A 145 -0.70 -9.57 3.53
N HIS A 146 -1.75 -8.79 3.48
CA HIS A 146 -2.65 -8.60 4.63
C HIS A 146 -3.51 -9.83 4.85
N LEU A 147 -3.61 -10.26 6.10
CA LEU A 147 -4.50 -11.32 6.55
C LEU A 147 -5.09 -10.95 7.91
N SER A 148 -6.33 -11.33 8.17
CA SER A 148 -6.85 -11.36 9.54
C SER A 148 -6.16 -12.48 10.33
N GLU A 149 -6.21 -12.40 11.66
CA GLU A 149 -5.70 -13.46 12.53
C GLU A 149 -6.35 -14.82 12.21
N ALA A 150 -7.66 -14.81 11.92
CA ALA A 150 -8.40 -16.02 11.55
C ALA A 150 -7.93 -16.61 10.20
N GLN A 151 -7.63 -15.78 9.22
CA GLN A 151 -7.11 -16.22 7.92
C GLN A 151 -5.68 -16.75 8.05
N CYS A 152 -4.83 -16.11 8.86
CA CYS A 152 -3.51 -16.64 9.17
C CYS A 152 -3.58 -18.04 9.79
N ALA A 153 -4.46 -18.22 10.77
CA ALA A 153 -4.66 -19.53 11.39
C ALA A 153 -5.21 -20.56 10.39
N LEU A 154 -6.18 -20.18 9.55
CA LEU A 154 -6.75 -21.04 8.52
C LEU A 154 -5.69 -21.53 7.53
N PHE A 155 -4.84 -20.61 7.05
CA PHE A 155 -3.83 -20.91 6.01
C PHE A 155 -2.52 -21.47 6.55
N GLY A 156 -2.36 -21.53 7.88
CA GLY A 156 -1.11 -21.96 8.51
C GLY A 156 0.05 -20.96 8.32
N LEU A 157 -0.27 -19.69 8.09
CA LEU A 157 0.71 -18.62 7.91
C LEU A 157 0.89 -17.83 9.22
N ARG A 158 2.01 -17.08 9.33
CA ARG A 158 2.34 -16.30 10.52
C ARG A 158 2.71 -14.87 10.15
N ASP A 159 2.44 -13.93 11.05
CA ASP A 159 2.89 -12.56 10.89
C ASP A 159 4.41 -12.48 10.70
N GLY A 160 4.85 -11.62 9.77
CA GLY A 160 6.25 -11.47 9.41
C GLY A 160 6.83 -12.60 8.53
N GLN A 161 6.07 -13.66 8.26
CA GLN A 161 6.54 -14.77 7.41
C GLN A 161 6.69 -14.29 5.96
N PRO A 162 7.86 -14.52 5.30
CA PRO A 162 7.97 -14.33 3.87
C PRO A 162 7.27 -15.47 3.12
N VAL A 163 6.51 -15.11 2.11
CA VAL A 163 5.87 -16.05 1.16
C VAL A 163 6.20 -15.65 -0.27
N ARG A 164 5.91 -16.54 -1.20
CA ARG A 164 6.03 -16.29 -2.64
C ARG A 164 4.65 -16.16 -3.25
N LEU A 165 4.51 -15.31 -4.26
CA LEU A 165 3.26 -15.13 -4.99
C LEU A 165 3.47 -15.36 -6.47
N ARG A 166 2.67 -16.24 -7.06
CA ARG A 166 2.63 -16.48 -8.50
C ARG A 166 1.51 -15.63 -9.13
N ALA A 167 1.90 -14.76 -10.04
CA ALA A 167 1.02 -14.15 -11.01
C ALA A 167 1.03 -14.97 -12.30
N GLU A 168 -0.14 -15.31 -12.82
CA GLU A 168 -0.30 -16.03 -14.09
C GLU A 168 -0.57 -15.04 -15.24
N GLY A 169 -0.49 -15.51 -16.49
CA GLY A 169 -0.77 -14.74 -17.70
C GLY A 169 0.44 -14.59 -18.61
N GLU A 170 0.34 -13.74 -19.63
CA GLU A 170 1.42 -13.51 -20.60
C GLU A 170 2.72 -12.99 -19.96
N ARG A 171 2.58 -12.25 -18.87
CA ARG A 171 3.71 -11.75 -18.08
C ARG A 171 3.76 -12.43 -16.71
N ALA A 172 3.69 -13.75 -16.71
CA ALA A 172 3.77 -14.54 -15.49
C ALA A 172 5.07 -14.28 -14.73
N VAL A 173 4.94 -14.09 -13.41
CA VAL A 173 6.04 -13.77 -12.49
C VAL A 173 5.81 -14.48 -11.16
N VAL A 174 6.87 -14.88 -10.50
CA VAL A 174 6.84 -15.22 -9.08
C VAL A 174 7.52 -14.10 -8.30
N PHE A 175 6.75 -13.43 -7.46
CA PHE A 175 7.28 -12.45 -6.51
C PHE A 175 7.77 -13.17 -5.26
N GLU A 176 9.05 -13.01 -4.97
CA GLU A 176 9.68 -13.47 -3.72
C GLU A 176 9.53 -12.39 -2.64
N ASN A 177 9.80 -12.75 -1.37
CA ASN A 177 9.85 -11.82 -0.24
C ASN A 177 8.54 -11.02 -0.03
N VAL A 178 7.40 -11.64 -0.20
CA VAL A 178 6.11 -11.04 0.16
C VAL A 178 5.88 -11.28 1.65
N ILE A 179 5.80 -10.21 2.44
CA ILE A 179 5.71 -10.34 3.89
C ILE A 179 4.26 -10.45 4.33
N VAL A 180 3.92 -11.50 5.05
CA VAL A 180 2.62 -11.65 5.69
C VAL A 180 2.47 -10.59 6.79
N ARG A 181 1.37 -9.84 6.76
CA ARG A 181 0.96 -8.88 7.80
C ARG A 181 -0.36 -9.30 8.39
N SER A 182 -0.31 -9.89 9.58
CA SER A 182 -1.50 -10.30 10.31
C SER A 182 -1.90 -9.27 11.35
N GLY A 183 -3.19 -9.06 11.53
CA GLY A 183 -3.67 -8.19 12.60
C GLY A 183 -5.19 -8.01 12.61
N LYS A 184 -5.68 -7.50 13.74
CA LYS A 184 -7.08 -7.06 13.87
C LYS A 184 -7.34 -5.93 12.89
N GLY A 185 -8.39 -6.05 12.08
CA GLY A 185 -8.74 -5.04 11.08
C GLY A 185 -7.97 -5.15 9.74
N HIS A 186 -7.22 -6.22 9.53
CA HIS A 186 -6.72 -6.58 8.21
C HIS A 186 -7.70 -7.50 7.49
N ASP A 187 -7.85 -7.27 6.20
CA ASP A 187 -8.56 -8.16 5.27
C ASP A 187 -7.58 -8.71 4.24
N MET A 188 -7.85 -9.95 3.79
CA MET A 188 -6.99 -10.65 2.83
C MET A 188 -6.83 -9.86 1.54
N GLU A 189 -5.62 -9.37 1.30
CA GLU A 189 -5.23 -8.67 0.08
C GLU A 189 -3.71 -8.51 0.02
N VAL A 190 -3.15 -8.73 -1.16
CA VAL A 190 -1.75 -8.40 -1.43
C VAL A 190 -1.64 -6.97 -1.93
N HIS A 191 -0.68 -6.24 -1.38
CA HIS A 191 -0.29 -4.94 -1.88
C HIS A 191 1.08 -5.02 -2.57
N ILE A 192 1.10 -4.59 -3.81
CA ILE A 192 2.30 -4.40 -4.64
C ILE A 192 2.33 -2.97 -5.14
N ASP A 193 3.50 -2.46 -5.51
CA ASP A 193 3.62 -1.11 -6.05
C ASP A 193 3.23 -1.04 -7.54
N THR A 194 3.29 0.15 -8.12
CA THR A 194 2.92 0.38 -9.52
C THR A 194 3.89 -0.31 -10.49
N ASP A 195 5.18 -0.38 -10.17
CA ASP A 195 6.18 -1.02 -11.03
C ASP A 195 5.98 -2.53 -11.04
N GLU A 196 5.69 -3.12 -9.89
CA GLU A 196 5.36 -4.53 -9.75
C GLU A 196 4.04 -4.89 -10.47
N ALA A 197 3.02 -4.03 -10.34
CA ALA A 197 1.76 -4.19 -11.07
C ALA A 197 1.96 -4.13 -12.59
N ASN A 198 2.82 -3.22 -13.07
CA ASN A 198 3.21 -3.13 -14.48
C ASN A 198 4.00 -4.35 -14.95
N ALA A 199 4.85 -4.92 -14.07
CA ALA A 199 5.63 -6.12 -14.40
C ALA A 199 4.75 -7.29 -14.81
N ILE A 200 3.58 -7.43 -14.20
CA ILE A 200 2.61 -8.50 -14.50
C ILE A 200 1.47 -8.07 -15.44
N ALA A 201 1.56 -6.88 -16.03
CA ALA A 201 0.49 -6.28 -16.83
C ALA A 201 -0.88 -6.30 -16.11
N MET A 202 -0.88 -5.97 -14.80
CA MET A 202 -2.06 -6.05 -13.94
C MET A 202 -3.25 -5.28 -14.49
N ARG A 203 -4.39 -5.93 -14.54
CA ARG A 203 -5.69 -5.31 -14.90
C ARG A 203 -6.74 -5.71 -13.88
N GLY A 204 -7.47 -4.74 -13.37
CA GLY A 204 -8.48 -4.97 -12.33
C GLY A 204 -7.87 -5.47 -11.02
N THR A 205 -8.54 -6.41 -10.37
CA THR A 205 -8.08 -7.06 -9.14
C THR A 205 -7.86 -8.54 -9.41
N PRO A 206 -6.67 -8.93 -9.92
CA PRO A 206 -6.38 -10.34 -10.19
C PRO A 206 -6.22 -11.11 -8.89
N MET A 207 -6.32 -12.43 -9.01
CA MET A 207 -5.98 -13.36 -7.93
C MET A 207 -4.56 -13.90 -8.19
N MET A 208 -3.75 -13.96 -7.14
CA MET A 208 -2.43 -14.62 -7.18
C MET A 208 -2.41 -15.82 -6.25
N GLU A 209 -1.63 -16.82 -6.60
CA GLU A 209 -1.42 -18.01 -5.78
C GLU A 209 -0.26 -17.77 -4.80
N VAL A 210 -0.52 -18.01 -3.52
CA VAL A 210 0.54 -18.10 -2.51
C VAL A 210 1.24 -19.44 -2.65
N LEU A 211 2.54 -19.40 -2.90
CA LEU A 211 3.39 -20.58 -2.96
C LEU A 211 4.07 -20.83 -1.61
N PRO A 212 4.23 -22.10 -1.21
CA PRO A 212 4.93 -22.44 0.03
C PRO A 212 6.42 -22.09 -0.01
#